data_93cb82522e87ca287148c5f6329eef9b
#
_entry.id   93cb82522e87ca287148c5f6329eef9b
#
_cell.length_a   1.000
_cell.length_b   1.000
_cell.length_c   1.000
_cell.angle_alpha   90.00
_cell.angle_beta   90.00
_cell.angle_gamma   90.00
#
_symmetry.space_group_name_H-M   'P 1'
#
loop_
_entity.id
_entity.type
_entity.pdbx_description
1 polymer ?
#
loop_
_entity_poly.entity_id
_entity_poly.type
_entity_poly.pdbx_seq_one_letter_code
_entity_poly.pdbx_strand_id
1 'polypeptide(L)'
;TTVTVTDTSNSQWYAVRLSDGSTGYIFAQYIKITSATAPSAPTEAPADGTVRAKTTADVNLRKGAGTNYGVIRVVGNNTAVTVTEATNTWYKVKLSNGTEGYLYAQYVTVTSGDINSVKKEETTDPSTLTEAEQKAKAVLDTIGWDLRAAYNWSAHALPYYTLGPEVTGNSVHSEWYANFGFDNHKGNCYVMAATFQKMAKLLGYDAHLVEGYIRTYNGRGRHGWVEIDMNGTTYVFDPNFEYGGYGNGYQINYGMSGTFKYIDYARVD
;
A
#
# COMPACT_ATOMS: atom_id res chain seq x y z
N THR A 1 24.07 -14.74 14.65
CA THR A 1 23.06 -15.57 13.96
C THR A 1 23.21 -15.37 12.47
N THR A 2 23.25 -16.46 11.71
CA THR A 2 23.31 -16.42 10.24
C THR A 2 21.88 -16.44 9.71
N VAL A 3 21.60 -15.58 8.74
CA VAL A 3 20.31 -15.52 8.04
C VAL A 3 20.57 -15.49 6.54
N THR A 4 19.61 -15.95 5.75
CA THR A 4 19.66 -15.80 4.28
C THR A 4 18.98 -14.51 3.90
N VAL A 5 19.71 -13.56 3.30
CA VAL A 5 19.12 -12.34 2.74
C VAL A 5 18.46 -12.73 1.42
N THR A 6 17.17 -12.43 1.31
CA THR A 6 16.36 -12.80 0.14
C THR A 6 16.04 -11.62 -0.77
N ASP A 7 16.14 -10.39 -0.24
CA ASP A 7 15.93 -9.16 -1.00
C ASP A 7 16.72 -8.00 -0.38
N THR A 8 17.40 -7.22 -1.22
CA THR A 8 18.19 -6.02 -0.87
C THR A 8 17.72 -4.77 -1.63
N SER A 9 16.57 -4.82 -2.28
CA SER A 9 16.02 -3.70 -3.06
C SER A 9 15.74 -2.46 -2.23
N ASN A 10 15.46 -2.65 -0.93
CA ASN A 10 15.37 -1.54 0.02
C ASN A 10 16.73 -1.32 0.69
N SER A 11 17.27 -0.10 0.59
CA SER A 11 18.59 0.23 1.14
C SER A 11 18.66 0.23 2.68
N GLN A 12 17.52 0.33 3.37
CA GLN A 12 17.43 0.35 4.84
C GLN A 12 17.02 -0.97 5.46
N TRP A 13 16.20 -1.79 4.78
CA TRP A 13 15.64 -3.03 5.29
C TRP A 13 15.84 -4.15 4.30
N TYR A 14 16.55 -5.19 4.71
CA TYR A 14 16.73 -6.41 3.92
C TYR A 14 15.70 -7.46 4.34
N ALA A 15 15.01 -8.03 3.36
CA ALA A 15 14.21 -9.22 3.61
C ALA A 15 15.13 -10.41 3.89
N VAL A 16 14.81 -11.17 4.92
CA VAL A 16 15.63 -12.31 5.35
C VAL A 16 14.77 -13.53 5.63
N ARG A 17 15.40 -14.70 5.47
CA ARG A 17 14.85 -16.00 5.87
C ARG A 17 15.74 -16.61 6.93
N LEU A 18 15.15 -17.10 8.00
CA LEU A 18 15.80 -17.85 9.06
C LEU A 18 15.94 -19.33 8.68
N SER A 19 16.74 -20.07 9.41
CA SER A 19 16.99 -21.52 9.17
C SER A 19 15.76 -22.40 9.42
N ASP A 20 14.77 -21.91 10.18
CA ASP A 20 13.48 -22.56 10.42
C ASP A 20 12.44 -22.29 9.30
N GLY A 21 12.83 -21.52 8.28
CA GLY A 21 11.97 -21.13 7.16
C GLY A 21 11.14 -19.86 7.40
N SER A 22 11.14 -19.30 8.62
CA SER A 22 10.47 -18.04 8.90
C SER A 22 11.13 -16.87 8.15
N THR A 23 10.33 -15.87 7.78
CA THR A 23 10.77 -14.69 7.02
C THR A 23 10.49 -13.43 7.80
N GLY A 24 11.28 -12.38 7.55
CA GLY A 24 11.10 -11.07 8.18
C GLY A 24 12.04 -10.06 7.56
N TYR A 25 12.11 -8.87 8.17
CA TYR A 25 12.99 -7.79 7.73
C TYR A 25 13.98 -7.45 8.84
N ILE A 26 15.24 -7.24 8.45
CA ILE A 26 16.30 -6.77 9.35
C ILE A 26 16.87 -5.47 8.77
N PHE A 27 17.12 -4.50 9.65
CA PHE A 27 17.71 -3.24 9.26
C PHE A 27 19.12 -3.47 8.68
N ALA A 28 19.38 -2.98 7.48
CA ALA A 28 20.56 -3.32 6.67
C ALA A 28 21.90 -3.06 7.38
N GLN A 29 21.95 -2.03 8.25
CA GLN A 29 23.15 -1.69 9.02
C GLN A 29 23.61 -2.81 9.99
N TYR A 30 22.72 -3.73 10.35
CA TYR A 30 23.05 -4.86 11.26
C TYR A 30 23.40 -6.15 10.51
N ILE A 31 23.40 -6.11 9.17
CA ILE A 31 23.70 -7.26 8.32
C ILE A 31 25.07 -7.07 7.67
N LYS A 32 25.95 -8.03 7.93
CA LYS A 32 27.20 -8.20 7.17
C LYS A 32 27.01 -9.35 6.18
N ILE A 33 26.98 -9.03 4.89
CA ILE A 33 26.93 -10.05 3.83
C ILE A 33 28.31 -10.70 3.77
N THR A 34 28.38 -12.00 4.09
CA THR A 34 29.64 -12.79 4.16
C THR A 34 29.86 -13.66 2.94
N SER A 35 28.80 -14.05 2.21
CA SER A 35 28.89 -14.67 0.89
C SER A 35 27.62 -14.32 0.12
N ALA A 36 27.76 -13.70 -1.03
CA ALA A 36 26.69 -13.56 -1.99
C ALA A 36 26.75 -14.79 -2.91
N THR A 37 25.91 -15.79 -2.63
CA THR A 37 25.42 -16.59 -3.76
C THR A 37 24.51 -15.61 -4.48
N ALA A 38 24.93 -15.11 -5.64
CA ALA A 38 24.07 -14.30 -6.49
C ALA A 38 22.74 -15.06 -6.58
N PRO A 39 21.58 -14.41 -6.35
CA PRO A 39 20.32 -15.01 -6.75
C PRO A 39 20.57 -15.40 -8.20
N SER A 40 20.36 -16.68 -8.53
CA SER A 40 20.50 -17.18 -9.89
C SER A 40 19.81 -16.16 -10.77
N ALA A 41 20.59 -15.52 -11.65
CA ALA A 41 20.08 -14.56 -12.60
C ALA A 41 18.80 -15.18 -13.19
N PRO A 42 17.74 -14.41 -13.42
CA PRO A 42 16.52 -14.95 -14.00
C PRO A 42 16.97 -15.82 -15.17
N THR A 43 16.59 -17.09 -15.11
CA THR A 43 16.93 -18.09 -16.13
C THR A 43 16.64 -17.41 -17.46
N GLU A 44 17.62 -17.41 -18.35
CA GLU A 44 17.62 -16.81 -19.69
C GLU A 44 16.20 -16.60 -20.23
N ALA A 45 15.89 -15.37 -20.65
CA ALA A 45 14.53 -15.00 -21.06
C ALA A 45 13.96 -16.13 -21.95
N PRO A 46 12.76 -16.65 -21.67
CA PRO A 46 12.21 -17.72 -22.49
C PRO A 46 12.27 -17.26 -23.95
N ALA A 47 12.72 -18.13 -24.85
CA ALA A 47 12.87 -17.82 -26.27
C ALA A 47 11.54 -17.36 -26.93
N ASP A 48 10.40 -17.48 -26.20
CA ASP A 48 9.07 -17.07 -26.61
C ASP A 48 8.66 -15.68 -26.07
N GLY A 49 9.55 -14.94 -25.37
CA GLY A 49 9.25 -13.61 -24.81
C GLY A 49 8.26 -13.64 -23.63
N THR A 50 7.91 -14.80 -23.11
CA THR A 50 6.91 -14.97 -22.06
C THR A 50 7.48 -14.60 -20.69
N VAL A 51 6.78 -13.76 -19.92
CA VAL A 51 7.12 -13.46 -18.52
C VAL A 51 6.46 -14.50 -17.61
N ARG A 52 7.27 -15.27 -16.91
CA ARG A 52 6.81 -16.30 -15.96
C ARG A 52 7.05 -15.82 -14.53
N ALA A 53 6.09 -16.12 -13.67
CA ALA A 53 6.13 -15.72 -12.28
C ALA A 53 5.50 -16.80 -11.39
N LYS A 54 5.59 -16.61 -10.08
CA LYS A 54 4.89 -17.43 -9.10
C LYS A 54 4.36 -16.57 -7.96
N THR A 55 3.28 -17.02 -7.35
CA THR A 55 2.72 -16.41 -6.15
C THR A 55 3.60 -16.67 -4.94
N THR A 56 3.69 -15.71 -4.02
CA THR A 56 4.46 -15.79 -2.76
C THR A 56 3.58 -15.98 -1.53
N ALA A 57 2.25 -15.97 -1.71
CA ALA A 57 1.22 -16.23 -0.71
C ALA A 57 -0.05 -16.71 -1.40
N ASP A 58 -1.06 -17.11 -0.61
CA ASP A 58 -2.42 -17.26 -1.11
C ASP A 58 -2.96 -15.88 -1.45
N VAL A 59 -3.40 -15.68 -2.70
CA VAL A 59 -3.79 -14.36 -3.21
C VAL A 59 -5.07 -14.42 -4.04
N ASN A 60 -5.90 -13.41 -3.91
CA ASN A 60 -7.14 -13.31 -4.69
C ASN A 60 -6.82 -12.95 -6.15
N LEU A 61 -7.21 -13.81 -7.10
CA LEU A 61 -7.28 -13.48 -8.52
C LEU A 61 -8.58 -12.71 -8.76
N ARG A 62 -8.48 -11.50 -9.28
CA ARG A 62 -9.60 -10.58 -9.44
C ARG A 62 -9.93 -10.30 -10.90
N LYS A 63 -11.17 -9.81 -11.14
CA LYS A 63 -11.65 -9.45 -12.49
C LYS A 63 -11.02 -8.19 -13.06
N GLY A 64 -10.35 -7.38 -12.24
CA GLY A 64 -9.69 -6.13 -12.62
C GLY A 64 -8.55 -5.76 -11.67
N ALA A 65 -7.77 -4.75 -12.05
CA ALA A 65 -6.62 -4.23 -11.32
C ALA A 65 -7.09 -3.33 -10.16
N GLY A 66 -7.55 -3.91 -9.07
CA GLY A 66 -8.02 -3.19 -7.87
C GLY A 66 -8.74 -4.12 -6.89
N THR A 67 -8.74 -3.75 -5.61
CA THR A 67 -9.39 -4.54 -4.55
C THR A 67 -10.93 -4.46 -4.61
N ASN A 68 -11.47 -3.45 -5.27
CA ASN A 68 -12.90 -3.25 -5.54
C ASN A 68 -13.44 -4.20 -6.62
N TYR A 69 -12.58 -4.86 -7.41
CA TYR A 69 -13.03 -5.84 -8.39
C TYR A 69 -13.31 -7.20 -7.74
N GLY A 70 -14.39 -7.84 -8.18
CA GLY A 70 -14.82 -9.14 -7.67
C GLY A 70 -13.73 -10.22 -7.81
N VAL A 71 -13.63 -11.08 -6.79
CA VAL A 71 -12.70 -12.21 -6.77
C VAL A 71 -13.20 -13.30 -7.73
N ILE A 72 -12.33 -13.78 -8.61
CA ILE A 72 -12.58 -14.94 -9.49
C ILE A 72 -12.34 -16.22 -8.66
N ARG A 73 -11.18 -16.28 -7.99
CA ARG A 73 -10.78 -17.40 -7.11
C ARG A 73 -9.56 -17.00 -6.27
N VAL A 74 -9.26 -17.78 -5.24
CA VAL A 74 -7.97 -17.74 -4.56
C VAL A 74 -6.96 -18.57 -5.38
N VAL A 75 -5.77 -18.02 -5.57
CA VAL A 75 -4.59 -18.67 -6.14
C VAL A 75 -3.65 -18.98 -4.99
N GLY A 76 -3.32 -20.27 -4.80
CA GLY A 76 -2.49 -20.72 -3.68
C GLY A 76 -1.04 -20.23 -3.81
N ASN A 77 -0.34 -20.21 -2.68
CA ASN A 77 1.09 -19.91 -2.63
C ASN A 77 1.90 -20.81 -3.56
N ASN A 78 2.99 -20.27 -4.13
CA ASN A 78 3.93 -20.95 -5.05
C ASN A 78 3.25 -21.48 -6.34
N THR A 79 2.12 -20.91 -6.73
CA THR A 79 1.45 -21.23 -8.00
C THR A 79 2.14 -20.51 -9.16
N ALA A 80 2.55 -21.27 -10.19
CA ALA A 80 3.11 -20.71 -11.41
C ALA A 80 2.05 -19.98 -12.23
N VAL A 81 2.39 -18.80 -12.72
CA VAL A 81 1.54 -17.95 -13.55
C VAL A 81 2.33 -17.34 -14.70
N THR A 82 1.67 -17.02 -15.80
CA THR A 82 2.22 -16.21 -16.89
C THR A 82 1.74 -14.78 -16.73
N VAL A 83 2.64 -13.81 -16.68
CA VAL A 83 2.29 -12.38 -16.64
C VAL A 83 2.12 -11.90 -18.07
N THR A 84 0.95 -11.37 -18.38
CA THR A 84 0.62 -10.84 -19.73
C THR A 84 0.63 -9.31 -19.77
N GLU A 85 0.38 -8.66 -18.64
CA GLU A 85 0.47 -7.22 -18.47
C GLU A 85 0.93 -6.95 -17.02
N ALA A 86 1.78 -5.95 -16.83
CA ALA A 86 2.27 -5.54 -15.53
C ALA A 86 2.11 -4.03 -15.35
N THR A 87 1.57 -3.62 -14.21
CA THR A 87 1.69 -2.26 -13.69
C THR A 87 2.56 -2.27 -12.43
N ASN A 88 2.75 -1.12 -11.79
CA ASN A 88 3.50 -1.08 -10.54
C ASN A 88 2.79 -1.86 -9.41
N THR A 89 1.46 -1.98 -9.48
CA THR A 89 0.62 -2.49 -8.39
C THR A 89 -0.05 -3.82 -8.72
N TRP A 90 -0.43 -4.06 -9.98
CA TRP A 90 -1.20 -5.23 -10.43
C TRP A 90 -0.59 -5.90 -11.63
N TYR A 91 -0.56 -7.24 -11.61
CA TYR A 91 -0.19 -8.05 -12.76
C TYR A 91 -1.43 -8.75 -13.32
N LYS A 92 -1.70 -8.57 -14.61
CA LYS A 92 -2.62 -9.45 -15.33
C LYS A 92 -1.92 -10.75 -15.61
N VAL A 93 -2.52 -11.81 -15.16
CA VAL A 93 -1.90 -13.14 -15.25
C VAL A 93 -2.84 -14.14 -15.91
N LYS A 94 -2.21 -15.16 -16.49
CA LYS A 94 -2.87 -16.35 -17.01
C LYS A 94 -2.40 -17.57 -16.22
N LEU A 95 -3.34 -18.32 -15.65
CA LEU A 95 -3.08 -19.59 -14.98
C LEU A 95 -2.91 -20.72 -16.00
N SER A 96 -2.34 -21.85 -15.57
CA SER A 96 -2.13 -23.05 -16.41
C SER A 96 -3.43 -23.62 -17.01
N ASN A 97 -4.57 -23.42 -16.33
CA ASN A 97 -5.89 -23.83 -16.81
C ASN A 97 -6.55 -22.82 -17.78
N GLY A 98 -5.82 -21.76 -18.18
CA GLY A 98 -6.30 -20.73 -19.08
C GLY A 98 -7.11 -19.60 -18.41
N THR A 99 -7.39 -19.65 -17.10
CA THR A 99 -8.09 -18.58 -16.38
C THR A 99 -7.20 -17.33 -16.35
N GLU A 100 -7.77 -16.19 -16.72
CA GLU A 100 -7.10 -14.88 -16.67
C GLU A 100 -7.71 -14.01 -15.56
N GLY A 101 -6.89 -13.11 -15.01
CA GLY A 101 -7.30 -12.14 -14.00
C GLY A 101 -6.11 -11.34 -13.50
N TYR A 102 -6.33 -10.59 -12.44
CA TYR A 102 -5.35 -9.68 -11.87
C TYR A 102 -4.92 -10.16 -10.49
N LEU A 103 -3.60 -10.22 -10.26
CA LEU A 103 -2.99 -10.46 -8.96
C LEU A 103 -2.29 -9.19 -8.48
N TYR A 104 -2.30 -8.95 -7.18
CA TYR A 104 -1.55 -7.87 -6.59
C TYR A 104 -0.04 -8.17 -6.68
N ALA A 105 0.73 -7.26 -7.26
CA ALA A 105 2.12 -7.47 -7.67
C ALA A 105 3.03 -7.88 -6.51
N GLN A 106 2.82 -7.33 -5.31
CA GLN A 106 3.62 -7.68 -4.12
C GLN A 106 3.57 -9.17 -3.74
N TYR A 107 2.56 -9.90 -4.20
CA TYR A 107 2.42 -11.36 -3.97
C TYR A 107 2.85 -12.19 -5.17
N VAL A 108 3.59 -11.58 -6.11
CA VAL A 108 4.03 -12.27 -7.34
C VAL A 108 5.50 -12.01 -7.57
N THR A 109 6.30 -13.06 -7.63
CA THR A 109 7.73 -12.98 -7.96
C THR A 109 7.97 -13.48 -9.38
N VAL A 110 8.58 -12.65 -10.21
CA VAL A 110 9.01 -13.04 -11.57
C VAL A 110 10.10 -14.07 -11.47
N THR A 111 9.95 -15.18 -12.19
CA THR A 111 10.89 -16.31 -12.20
C THR A 111 11.68 -16.40 -13.50
N SER A 112 11.16 -15.88 -14.61
CA SER A 112 11.87 -15.77 -15.88
C SER A 112 11.19 -14.78 -16.84
N GLY A 113 11.94 -14.23 -17.78
CA GLY A 113 11.48 -13.17 -18.68
C GLY A 113 11.70 -11.75 -18.10
N ASP A 114 11.61 -10.75 -18.96
CA ASP A 114 11.72 -9.35 -18.56
C ASP A 114 10.33 -8.77 -18.28
N ILE A 115 10.03 -8.41 -17.04
CA ILE A 115 8.76 -7.80 -16.65
C ILE A 115 8.51 -6.49 -17.39
N ASN A 116 9.55 -5.76 -17.78
CA ASN A 116 9.41 -4.51 -18.51
C ASN A 116 8.86 -4.73 -19.93
N SER A 117 9.02 -5.93 -20.51
CA SER A 117 8.47 -6.26 -21.83
C SER A 117 6.93 -6.31 -21.86
N VAL A 118 6.29 -6.51 -20.69
CA VAL A 118 4.84 -6.56 -20.51
C VAL A 118 4.33 -5.42 -19.62
N LYS A 119 5.22 -4.47 -19.28
CA LYS A 119 4.87 -3.33 -18.45
C LYS A 119 3.99 -2.39 -19.27
N LYS A 120 2.77 -2.19 -18.79
CA LYS A 120 1.93 -1.05 -19.22
C LYS A 120 2.19 0.08 -18.24
N GLU A 121 2.34 1.29 -18.78
CA GLU A 121 2.14 2.46 -17.93
C GLU A 121 0.76 2.33 -17.30
N GLU A 122 0.65 2.56 -16.00
CA GLU A 122 -0.67 2.70 -15.38
C GLU A 122 -1.34 3.89 -16.08
N THR A 123 -2.17 3.57 -17.06
CA THR A 123 -3.03 4.56 -17.70
C THR A 123 -4.24 4.81 -16.79
N THR A 124 -4.01 5.40 -15.63
CA THR A 124 -4.86 6.49 -15.22
C THR A 124 -4.46 7.61 -16.19
N ASP A 125 -5.26 7.80 -17.22
CA ASP A 125 -5.11 8.96 -18.09
C ASP A 125 -4.97 10.18 -17.17
N PRO A 126 -3.83 10.90 -17.18
CA PRO A 126 -3.63 12.05 -16.29
C PRO A 126 -4.77 13.08 -16.43
N SER A 127 -5.48 13.07 -17.57
CA SER A 127 -6.65 13.91 -17.81
C SER A 127 -7.89 13.48 -17.00
N THR A 128 -7.90 12.27 -16.41
CA THR A 128 -9.02 11.76 -15.59
C THR A 128 -8.75 11.84 -14.08
N LEU A 129 -7.51 12.08 -13.67
CA LEU A 129 -7.16 12.26 -12.27
C LEU A 129 -7.60 13.63 -11.75
N THR A 130 -8.15 13.65 -10.56
CA THR A 130 -8.37 14.90 -9.84
C THR A 130 -7.05 15.59 -9.52
N GLU A 131 -7.07 16.86 -9.13
CA GLU A 131 -5.87 17.61 -8.75
C GLU A 131 -5.13 16.93 -7.59
N ALA A 132 -5.84 16.49 -6.56
CA ALA A 132 -5.24 15.77 -5.43
C ALA A 132 -4.65 14.42 -5.85
N GLU A 133 -5.28 13.71 -6.77
CA GLU A 133 -4.75 12.43 -7.29
C GLU A 133 -3.49 12.62 -8.13
N GLN A 134 -3.41 13.70 -8.92
CA GLN A 134 -2.16 14.04 -9.65
C GLN A 134 -1.00 14.32 -8.68
N LYS A 135 -1.26 15.06 -7.60
CA LYS A 135 -0.28 15.34 -6.56
C LYS A 135 0.10 14.08 -5.77
N ALA A 136 -0.88 13.24 -5.44
CA ALA A 136 -0.65 11.94 -4.81
C ALA A 136 0.24 11.05 -5.67
N LYS A 137 0.00 11.01 -6.99
CA LYS A 137 0.86 10.30 -7.95
C LYS A 137 2.28 10.82 -7.93
N ALA A 138 2.47 12.14 -7.95
CA ALA A 138 3.81 12.75 -7.91
C ALA A 138 4.58 12.38 -6.63
N VAL A 139 3.89 12.29 -5.49
CA VAL A 139 4.48 11.80 -4.23
C VAL A 139 4.86 10.32 -4.36
N LEU A 140 3.95 9.46 -4.84
CA LEU A 140 4.22 8.03 -5.03
C LEU A 140 5.38 7.77 -5.98
N ASP A 141 5.51 8.55 -7.05
CA ASP A 141 6.64 8.47 -7.99
C ASP A 141 7.99 8.76 -7.30
N THR A 142 7.98 9.52 -6.20
CA THR A 142 9.18 9.89 -5.43
C THR A 142 9.50 8.88 -4.32
N ILE A 143 8.48 8.43 -3.57
CA ILE A 143 8.66 7.57 -2.38
C ILE A 143 8.54 6.08 -2.69
N GLY A 144 8.09 5.73 -3.89
CA GLY A 144 7.74 4.37 -4.30
C GLY A 144 6.23 4.07 -4.19
N TRP A 145 5.75 3.19 -5.08
CA TRP A 145 4.34 2.78 -5.16
C TRP A 145 4.05 1.65 -4.16
N ASP A 146 4.11 1.98 -2.86
CA ASP A 146 3.94 1.06 -1.75
C ASP A 146 3.02 1.66 -0.68
N LEU A 147 2.10 0.85 -0.13
CA LEU A 147 1.10 1.33 0.84
C LEU A 147 1.74 1.81 2.15
N ARG A 148 2.79 1.12 2.61
CA ARG A 148 3.49 1.52 3.83
C ARG A 148 4.29 2.81 3.61
N ALA A 149 4.92 2.98 2.44
CA ALA A 149 5.61 4.20 2.08
C ALA A 149 4.64 5.39 2.02
N ALA A 150 3.48 5.22 1.38
CA ALA A 150 2.41 6.21 1.33
C ALA A 150 1.92 6.60 2.73
N TYR A 151 1.68 5.61 3.59
CA TYR A 151 1.29 5.83 4.98
C TYR A 151 2.35 6.60 5.76
N ASN A 152 3.61 6.17 5.68
CA ASN A 152 4.73 6.80 6.37
C ASN A 152 4.91 8.26 5.92
N TRP A 153 4.73 8.54 4.63
CA TRP A 153 4.77 9.91 4.13
C TRP A 153 3.68 10.76 4.80
N SER A 154 2.44 10.30 4.84
CA SER A 154 1.34 11.02 5.46
C SER A 154 1.51 11.19 6.97
N ALA A 155 2.12 10.21 7.65
CA ALA A 155 2.36 10.26 9.09
C ALA A 155 3.55 11.15 9.48
N HIS A 156 4.59 11.28 8.63
CA HIS A 156 5.86 11.88 9.07
C HIS A 156 6.35 13.06 8.22
N ALA A 157 5.85 13.23 6.99
CA ALA A 157 6.20 14.37 6.14
C ALA A 157 5.31 15.60 6.35
N LEU A 158 4.23 15.44 7.13
CA LEU A 158 3.25 16.50 7.40
C LEU A 158 3.28 16.90 8.89
N PRO A 159 4.09 17.93 9.28
CA PRO A 159 4.00 18.50 10.62
C PRO A 159 2.56 18.89 10.97
N TYR A 160 2.14 18.63 12.21
CA TYR A 160 0.79 18.96 12.64
C TYR A 160 0.52 20.46 12.58
N TYR A 161 -0.56 20.82 11.94
CA TYR A 161 -1.01 22.19 11.78
C TYR A 161 -2.52 22.28 12.01
N THR A 162 -2.94 23.10 12.98
CA THR A 162 -4.37 23.32 13.29
C THR A 162 -5.00 24.16 12.18
N LEU A 163 -6.01 23.60 11.53
CA LEU A 163 -6.82 24.33 10.56
C LEU A 163 -7.93 25.12 11.27
N GLY A 164 -8.26 26.28 10.70
CA GLY A 164 -9.35 27.10 11.20
C GLY A 164 -10.73 26.46 11.01
N PRO A 165 -11.76 26.97 11.70
CA PRO A 165 -13.11 26.40 11.70
C PRO A 165 -13.83 26.45 10.34
N GLU A 166 -13.43 27.31 9.43
CA GLU A 166 -14.01 27.44 8.09
C GLU A 166 -13.80 26.24 7.18
N VAL A 167 -12.86 25.37 7.54
CA VAL A 167 -12.55 24.15 6.77
C VAL A 167 -13.30 22.93 7.28
N THR A 168 -13.89 23.01 8.46
CA THR A 168 -14.64 21.93 9.08
C THR A 168 -16.11 22.03 8.73
N GLY A 169 -16.59 21.29 7.73
CA GLY A 169 -18.03 21.18 7.48
C GLY A 169 -18.51 21.15 6.04
N ASN A 170 -17.63 21.12 5.05
CA ASN A 170 -18.00 21.00 3.64
C ASN A 170 -17.93 19.58 3.12
N SER A 171 -18.88 19.23 2.24
CA SER A 171 -19.07 17.90 1.64
C SER A 171 -17.98 17.46 0.63
N VAL A 172 -16.89 18.20 0.47
CA VAL A 172 -15.78 17.90 -0.45
C VAL A 172 -14.47 17.71 0.33
N HIS A 173 -14.57 17.11 1.48
CA HIS A 173 -13.50 17.08 2.47
C HIS A 173 -12.23 16.38 1.94
N SER A 174 -12.36 15.19 1.37
CA SER A 174 -11.22 14.39 0.92
C SER A 174 -10.33 15.13 -0.09
N GLU A 175 -10.94 15.75 -1.10
CA GLU A 175 -10.21 16.46 -2.16
C GLU A 175 -9.50 17.71 -1.62
N TRP A 176 -10.21 18.51 -0.85
CA TRP A 176 -9.66 19.76 -0.30
C TRP A 176 -8.53 19.49 0.71
N TYR A 177 -8.74 18.56 1.65
CA TYR A 177 -7.72 18.23 2.65
C TYR A 177 -6.48 17.63 2.01
N ALA A 178 -6.65 16.75 1.00
CA ALA A 178 -5.53 16.17 0.31
C ALA A 178 -4.71 17.23 -0.45
N ASN A 179 -5.38 18.12 -1.22
CA ASN A 179 -4.71 19.23 -1.90
C ASN A 179 -3.96 20.12 -0.91
N PHE A 180 -4.60 20.49 0.21
CA PHE A 180 -3.94 21.29 1.24
C PHE A 180 -2.65 20.63 1.75
N GLY A 181 -2.70 19.32 2.04
CA GLY A 181 -1.55 18.57 2.55
C GLY A 181 -0.42 18.46 1.54
N PHE A 182 -0.73 18.17 0.29
CA PHE A 182 0.28 18.08 -0.78
C PHE A 182 0.92 19.44 -1.08
N ASP A 183 0.14 20.53 -1.09
CA ASP A 183 0.66 21.85 -1.43
C ASP A 183 1.44 22.51 -0.28
N ASN A 184 1.02 22.31 0.95
CA ASN A 184 1.55 23.02 2.11
C ASN A 184 2.50 22.19 2.97
N HIS A 185 2.60 20.87 2.73
CA HIS A 185 3.40 19.93 3.51
C HIS A 185 3.17 20.07 5.04
N LYS A 186 1.91 20.21 5.45
CA LYS A 186 1.48 20.28 6.85
C LYS A 186 -0.02 20.05 6.95
N GLY A 187 -0.51 19.64 8.12
CA GLY A 187 -1.95 19.48 8.29
C GLY A 187 -2.35 18.87 9.64
N ASN A 188 -3.65 18.77 9.84
CA ASN A 188 -4.25 18.08 10.98
C ASN A 188 -4.55 16.60 10.63
N CYS A 189 -5.25 15.90 11.51
CA CYS A 189 -5.63 14.50 11.29
C CYS A 189 -6.40 14.28 9.98
N TYR A 190 -7.30 15.20 9.58
CA TYR A 190 -8.04 15.08 8.32
C TYR A 190 -7.14 15.19 7.09
N VAL A 191 -6.18 16.11 7.12
CA VAL A 191 -5.20 16.29 6.03
C VAL A 191 -4.32 15.07 5.89
N MET A 192 -3.78 14.56 7.00
CA MET A 192 -2.96 13.35 7.01
C MET A 192 -3.73 12.14 6.49
N ALA A 193 -4.99 11.98 6.91
CA ALA A 193 -5.85 10.91 6.44
C ALA A 193 -6.18 11.05 4.95
N ALA A 194 -6.56 12.25 4.48
CA ALA A 194 -6.94 12.46 3.09
C ALA A 194 -5.77 12.30 2.11
N THR A 195 -4.56 12.74 2.45
CA THR A 195 -3.37 12.50 1.62
C THR A 195 -3.05 11.02 1.50
N PHE A 196 -3.13 10.27 2.60
CA PHE A 196 -2.95 8.83 2.58
C PHE A 196 -4.05 8.12 1.76
N GLN A 197 -5.32 8.52 1.94
CA GLN A 197 -6.45 7.95 1.20
C GLN A 197 -6.28 8.11 -0.31
N LYS A 198 -5.86 9.29 -0.81
CA LYS A 198 -5.63 9.51 -2.24
C LYS A 198 -4.50 8.63 -2.77
N MET A 199 -3.40 8.52 -2.04
CA MET A 199 -2.31 7.62 -2.42
C MET A 199 -2.74 6.14 -2.38
N ALA A 200 -3.48 5.71 -1.35
CA ALA A 200 -3.98 4.35 -1.23
C ALA A 200 -4.96 3.98 -2.37
N LYS A 201 -5.83 4.90 -2.79
CA LYS A 201 -6.71 4.70 -3.96
C LYS A 201 -5.92 4.52 -5.25
N LEU A 202 -4.88 5.32 -5.49
CA LEU A 202 -4.00 5.15 -6.65
C LEU A 202 -3.25 3.83 -6.63
N LEU A 203 -2.93 3.30 -5.45
CA LEU A 203 -2.37 1.97 -5.27
C LEU A 203 -3.40 0.84 -5.47
N GLY A 204 -4.66 1.18 -5.79
CA GLY A 204 -5.73 0.21 -6.07
C GLY A 204 -6.42 -0.34 -4.82
N TYR A 205 -6.26 0.30 -3.66
CA TYR A 205 -6.97 -0.08 -2.44
C TYR A 205 -8.37 0.55 -2.39
N ASP A 206 -9.32 -0.17 -1.79
CA ASP A 206 -10.65 0.34 -1.45
C ASP A 206 -10.54 1.15 -0.16
N ALA A 207 -10.06 2.39 -0.29
CA ALA A 207 -9.69 3.26 0.81
C ALA A 207 -10.71 4.39 0.98
N HIS A 208 -11.20 4.55 2.19
CA HIS A 208 -12.23 5.53 2.56
C HIS A 208 -11.73 6.50 3.61
N LEU A 209 -11.95 7.78 3.39
CA LEU A 209 -11.79 8.78 4.44
C LEU A 209 -12.94 8.64 5.43
N VAL A 210 -12.58 8.57 6.71
CA VAL A 210 -13.55 8.46 7.81
C VAL A 210 -13.42 9.67 8.71
N GLU A 211 -14.56 10.25 9.05
CA GLU A 211 -14.66 11.31 10.03
C GLU A 211 -15.51 10.86 11.22
N GLY A 212 -15.09 11.25 12.41
CA GLY A 212 -15.80 10.91 13.64
C GLY A 212 -15.14 11.50 14.86
N TYR A 213 -15.17 10.76 15.94
CA TYR A 213 -14.60 11.17 17.21
C TYR A 213 -13.73 10.06 17.79
N ILE A 214 -12.76 10.48 18.61
CA ILE A 214 -12.02 9.61 19.51
C ILE A 214 -12.34 9.98 20.96
N ARG A 215 -12.28 9.00 21.86
CA ARG A 215 -12.37 9.28 23.28
C ARG A 215 -11.07 9.90 23.78
N THR A 216 -11.20 11.01 24.49
CA THR A 216 -10.10 11.71 25.14
C THR A 216 -10.35 11.74 26.65
N TYR A 217 -9.34 12.16 27.43
CA TYR A 217 -9.49 12.33 28.89
C TYR A 217 -10.63 13.30 29.24
N ASN A 218 -10.81 14.36 28.43
CA ASN A 218 -11.81 15.41 28.66
C ASN A 218 -13.12 15.20 27.88
N GLY A 219 -13.40 13.98 27.42
CA GLY A 219 -14.63 13.66 26.69
C GLY A 219 -14.38 13.07 25.31
N ARG A 220 -14.61 13.81 24.22
CA ARG A 220 -14.40 13.38 22.85
C ARG A 220 -13.73 14.46 22.01
N GLY A 221 -12.81 14.07 21.13
CA GLY A 221 -12.18 14.94 20.14
C GLY A 221 -12.58 14.53 18.72
N ARG A 222 -12.84 15.50 17.84
CA ARG A 222 -13.04 15.23 16.40
C ARG A 222 -11.76 14.63 15.82
N HIS A 223 -11.92 13.67 14.92
CA HIS A 223 -10.79 12.97 14.33
C HIS A 223 -11.10 12.46 12.94
N GLY A 224 -10.05 12.35 12.10
CA GLY A 224 -10.11 11.78 10.77
C GLY A 224 -9.06 10.71 10.59
N TRP A 225 -9.43 9.60 9.92
CA TRP A 225 -8.57 8.46 9.62
C TRP A 225 -8.98 7.81 8.32
N VAL A 226 -8.36 6.71 7.94
CA VAL A 226 -8.71 5.96 6.73
C VAL A 226 -9.13 4.55 7.11
N GLU A 227 -10.19 4.06 6.49
CA GLU A 227 -10.52 2.65 6.42
C GLU A 227 -10.08 2.08 5.07
N ILE A 228 -9.52 0.87 5.10
CA ILE A 228 -9.26 0.09 3.88
C ILE A 228 -9.86 -1.28 4.03
N ASP A 229 -10.73 -1.65 3.09
CA ASP A 229 -11.32 -2.96 3.03
C ASP A 229 -10.38 -3.95 2.31
N MET A 230 -9.84 -4.92 3.06
CA MET A 230 -8.89 -5.92 2.57
C MET A 230 -9.39 -7.33 2.89
N ASN A 231 -9.63 -8.14 1.87
CA ASN A 231 -10.02 -9.55 2.02
C ASN A 231 -11.22 -9.77 2.97
N GLY A 232 -12.21 -8.86 2.94
CA GLY A 232 -13.41 -8.93 3.77
C GLY A 232 -13.22 -8.42 5.20
N THR A 233 -12.09 -7.82 5.51
CA THR A 233 -11.81 -7.17 6.79
C THR A 233 -11.55 -5.69 6.57
N THR A 234 -12.20 -4.84 7.36
CA THR A 234 -11.94 -3.40 7.39
C THR A 234 -10.80 -3.12 8.38
N TYR A 235 -9.73 -2.54 7.88
CA TYR A 235 -8.60 -2.08 8.68
C TYR A 235 -8.60 -0.56 8.81
N VAL A 236 -8.16 -0.07 9.96
CA VAL A 236 -7.96 1.35 10.24
C VAL A 236 -6.50 1.71 9.97
N PHE A 237 -6.30 2.84 9.32
CA PHE A 237 -5.02 3.50 9.11
C PHE A 237 -5.12 4.92 9.64
N ASP A 238 -4.39 5.21 10.70
CA ASP A 238 -4.43 6.51 11.37
C ASP A 238 -3.04 7.15 11.44
N PRO A 239 -2.65 7.91 10.39
CA PRO A 239 -1.34 8.57 10.36
C PRO A 239 -1.14 9.54 11.52
N ASN A 240 -2.20 10.21 11.99
CA ASN A 240 -2.09 11.15 13.09
C ASN A 240 -1.88 10.46 14.45
N PHE A 241 -2.41 9.26 14.65
CA PHE A 241 -2.13 8.45 15.84
C PHE A 241 -0.62 8.15 15.96
N GLU A 242 0.00 7.75 14.85
CA GLU A 242 1.44 7.47 14.80
C GLU A 242 2.27 8.75 14.92
N TYR A 243 1.89 9.83 14.23
CA TYR A 243 2.52 11.15 14.35
C TYR A 243 2.53 11.65 15.79
N GLY A 244 1.44 11.48 16.52
CA GLY A 244 1.32 11.87 17.94
C GLY A 244 2.13 11.02 18.92
N GLY A 245 2.81 9.99 18.45
CA GLY A 245 3.62 9.10 19.29
C GLY A 245 2.79 8.13 20.15
N TYR A 246 1.52 7.93 19.83
CA TYR A 246 0.63 7.04 20.57
C TYR A 246 0.87 5.56 20.28
N GLY A 247 1.48 5.23 19.14
CA GLY A 247 1.82 3.87 18.73
C GLY A 247 1.75 3.67 17.23
N ASN A 248 1.69 2.41 16.77
CA ASN A 248 1.54 2.09 15.36
C ASN A 248 0.08 2.29 14.91
N GLY A 249 -0.15 3.21 14.00
CA GLY A 249 -1.45 3.50 13.40
C GLY A 249 -1.72 2.81 12.07
N TYR A 250 -0.81 1.97 11.61
CA TYR A 250 -0.90 1.27 10.33
C TYR A 250 -1.59 -0.08 10.46
N GLN A 251 -2.67 -0.28 9.70
CA GLN A 251 -3.38 -1.56 9.59
C GLN A 251 -3.83 -2.13 10.94
N ILE A 252 -4.50 -1.32 11.74
CA ILE A 252 -5.04 -1.70 13.04
C ILE A 252 -6.51 -2.09 12.93
N ASN A 253 -7.02 -2.85 13.92
CA ASN A 253 -8.44 -3.17 14.01
C ASN A 253 -9.15 -2.24 15.00
N TYR A 254 -10.43 -1.97 14.75
CA TYR A 254 -11.27 -1.30 15.73
C TYR A 254 -11.29 -2.06 17.06
N GLY A 255 -11.16 -1.32 18.17
CA GLY A 255 -11.15 -1.91 19.50
C GLY A 255 -9.85 -2.62 19.91
N MET A 256 -8.82 -2.58 19.08
CA MET A 256 -7.50 -3.11 19.42
C MET A 256 -6.93 -2.36 20.63
N SER A 257 -6.35 -3.10 21.57
CA SER A 257 -5.71 -2.52 22.75
C SER A 257 -4.54 -1.61 22.36
N GLY A 258 -4.41 -0.46 23.04
CA GLY A 258 -3.35 0.51 22.74
C GLY A 258 -3.63 1.42 21.53
N THR A 259 -4.84 1.40 20.98
CA THR A 259 -5.28 2.32 19.92
C THR A 259 -6.33 3.31 20.42
N PHE A 260 -6.67 4.31 19.61
CA PHE A 260 -7.78 5.21 19.94
C PHE A 260 -9.10 4.43 20.03
N LYS A 261 -9.98 4.90 20.89
CA LYS A 261 -11.36 4.45 20.88
C LYS A 261 -12.17 5.34 19.95
N TYR A 262 -12.33 4.88 18.71
CA TYR A 262 -13.10 5.54 17.66
C TYR A 262 -14.60 5.38 17.93
N ILE A 263 -15.37 6.46 17.83
CA ILE A 263 -16.81 6.51 18.11
C ILE A 263 -17.50 7.49 17.17
N ASP A 264 -18.80 7.28 16.94
CA ASP A 264 -19.69 8.18 16.18
C ASP A 264 -19.06 8.61 14.83
N TYR A 265 -18.70 7.65 14.00
CA TYR A 265 -17.97 7.88 12.76
C TYR A 265 -18.71 7.38 11.52
N ALA A 266 -18.37 7.96 10.38
CA ALA A 266 -18.85 7.55 9.06
C ALA A 266 -17.79 7.78 7.97
N ARG A 267 -17.86 6.99 6.90
CA ARG A 267 -17.15 7.26 5.65
C ARG A 267 -17.73 8.53 5.00
N VAL A 268 -16.87 9.39 4.49
CA VAL A 268 -17.24 10.72 3.97
C VAL A 268 -16.79 11.00 2.55
N ASP A 269 -16.43 9.95 1.81
CA ASP A 269 -15.98 10.00 0.40
C ASP A 269 -16.81 9.11 -0.53
#